data_e043738f28bb840937b7c2a1ebaf4f5a
#
_entry.id   e043738f28bb840937b7c2a1ebaf4f5a
#
_cell.length_a   1.000
_cell.length_b   1.000
_cell.length_c   1.000
_cell.angle_alpha   90.00
_cell.angle_beta   90.00
_cell.angle_gamma   90.00
#
_symmetry.space_group_name_H-M   'P 1'
#
loop_
_entity.id
_entity.type
_entity.pdbx_description
1 polymer ?
#
loop_
_entity_poly.entity_id
_entity_poly.type
_entity_poly.pdbx_seq_one_letter_code
_entity_poly.pdbx_strand_id
1 'polypeptide(L)'
;MLGNYKCVIASKSQIIDKWDEEIKRHNDSEEWKIYKKQSLSNMDTRIVYMGLLDGKIITEATAIISGKDKCMENKDDLVDNGKVYLSAFRTNKEYENQGYFSKLYKFVESDLKSKGFKSLTLGVEPKEIRNIQIYFNWGFTKYIKTGFCKYANGEVAIVNYYEKELN
;
A
#
# COMPACT_ATOMS: atom_id res chain seq x y z
N MET A 1 -25.92 -12.60 2.38
CA MET A 1 -24.79 -13.34 1.80
C MET A 1 -23.58 -12.44 1.75
N LEU A 2 -22.48 -12.89 2.29
CA LEU A 2 -21.20 -12.24 2.02
C LEU A 2 -20.88 -12.51 0.55
N GLY A 3 -20.75 -11.45 -0.25
CA GLY A 3 -20.35 -11.56 -1.64
C GLY A 3 -19.00 -12.28 -1.80
N ASN A 4 -18.69 -12.73 -3.01
CA ASN A 4 -17.46 -13.47 -3.30
C ASN A 4 -16.25 -12.51 -3.29
N TYR A 5 -15.60 -12.37 -2.13
CA TYR A 5 -14.40 -11.56 -1.98
C TYR A 5 -13.14 -12.36 -2.31
N LYS A 6 -12.33 -11.86 -3.23
CA LYS A 6 -11.06 -12.47 -3.66
C LYS A 6 -9.91 -11.48 -3.58
N CYS A 7 -8.77 -11.95 -3.09
CA CYS A 7 -7.51 -11.20 -3.15
C CYS A 7 -6.68 -11.65 -4.35
N VAL A 8 -6.12 -10.70 -5.09
CA VAL A 8 -5.31 -10.99 -6.29
C VAL A 8 -4.08 -10.09 -6.34
N ILE A 9 -3.05 -10.56 -7.05
CA ILE A 9 -2.00 -9.68 -7.56
C ILE A 9 -2.57 -9.01 -8.81
N ALA A 10 -2.59 -7.69 -8.82
CA ALA A 10 -3.24 -6.93 -9.88
C ALA A 10 -2.50 -7.04 -11.21
N SER A 11 -3.25 -7.24 -12.29
CA SER A 11 -2.76 -7.09 -13.65
C SER A 11 -2.59 -5.60 -14.01
N LYS A 12 -1.84 -5.32 -15.07
CA LYS A 12 -1.70 -3.96 -15.59
C LYS A 12 -3.06 -3.34 -15.94
N SER A 13 -3.94 -4.12 -16.55
CA SER A 13 -5.31 -3.67 -16.88
C SER A 13 -6.08 -3.27 -15.64
N GLN A 14 -6.06 -4.09 -14.59
CA GLN A 14 -6.72 -3.76 -13.32
C GLN A 14 -6.15 -2.50 -12.66
N ILE A 15 -4.85 -2.28 -12.75
CA ILE A 15 -4.20 -1.06 -12.24
C ILE A 15 -4.69 0.17 -13.01
N ILE A 16 -4.77 0.09 -14.33
CA ILE A 16 -5.27 1.17 -15.17
C ILE A 16 -6.73 1.49 -14.82
N ASP A 17 -7.59 0.48 -14.80
CA ASP A 17 -9.02 0.63 -14.52
C ASP A 17 -9.26 1.27 -13.15
N LYS A 18 -8.51 0.82 -12.13
CA LYS A 18 -8.57 1.40 -10.78
C LYS A 18 -8.23 2.89 -10.78
N TRP A 19 -7.12 3.27 -11.44
CA TRP A 19 -6.72 4.68 -11.47
C TRP A 19 -7.69 5.55 -12.26
N ASP A 20 -8.28 5.03 -13.32
CA ASP A 20 -9.29 5.76 -14.12
C ASP A 20 -10.56 6.01 -13.29
N GLU A 21 -10.99 5.05 -12.47
CA GLU A 21 -12.09 5.25 -11.53
C GLU A 21 -11.75 6.30 -10.46
N GLU A 22 -10.54 6.25 -9.89
CA GLU A 22 -10.12 7.21 -8.86
C GLU A 22 -10.00 8.63 -9.41
N ILE A 23 -9.46 8.80 -10.62
CA ILE A 23 -9.38 10.10 -11.28
C ILE A 23 -10.78 10.69 -11.46
N LYS A 24 -11.75 9.88 -11.91
CA LYS A 24 -13.15 10.33 -12.04
C LYS A 24 -13.75 10.72 -10.69
N ARG A 25 -13.52 9.94 -9.64
CA ARG A 25 -14.02 10.23 -8.29
C ARG A 25 -13.46 11.53 -7.72
N HIS A 26 -12.26 11.92 -8.14
CA HIS A 26 -11.58 13.13 -7.70
C HIS A 26 -11.64 14.26 -8.74
N ASN A 27 -12.71 14.32 -9.55
CA ASN A 27 -12.98 15.39 -10.52
C ASN A 27 -11.81 15.64 -11.49
N ASP A 28 -11.21 14.58 -12.01
CA ASP A 28 -10.07 14.65 -12.95
C ASP A 28 -8.84 15.40 -12.39
N SER A 29 -8.63 15.34 -11.10
CA SER A 29 -7.53 16.00 -10.39
C SER A 29 -6.16 15.64 -10.96
N GLU A 30 -5.32 16.64 -11.18
CA GLU A 30 -3.93 16.46 -11.65
C GLU A 30 -3.08 15.61 -10.67
N GLU A 31 -3.30 15.73 -9.38
CA GLU A 31 -2.63 14.91 -8.36
C GLU A 31 -2.86 13.40 -8.62
N TRP A 32 -4.10 13.00 -8.87
CA TRP A 32 -4.44 11.61 -9.13
C TRP A 32 -3.92 11.10 -10.47
N LYS A 33 -3.83 11.95 -11.47
CA LYS A 33 -3.17 11.62 -12.75
C LYS A 33 -1.67 11.40 -12.56
N ILE A 34 -1.02 12.19 -11.67
CA ILE A 34 0.38 12.00 -11.30
C ILE A 34 0.57 10.64 -10.62
N TYR A 35 -0.28 10.27 -9.67
CA TYR A 35 -0.22 8.96 -9.01
C TYR A 35 -0.39 7.81 -10.00
N LYS A 36 -1.32 7.91 -10.95
CA LYS A 36 -1.48 6.92 -12.03
C LYS A 36 -0.18 6.78 -12.82
N LYS A 37 0.39 7.89 -13.27
CA LYS A 37 1.65 7.89 -14.04
C LYS A 37 2.80 7.25 -13.24
N GLN A 38 2.94 7.60 -11.97
CA GLN A 38 3.96 7.02 -11.09
C GLN A 38 3.76 5.51 -10.90
N SER A 39 2.53 5.08 -10.68
CA SER A 39 2.19 3.66 -10.53
C SER A 39 2.57 2.86 -11.78
N LEU A 40 2.22 3.35 -12.95
CA LEU A 40 2.50 2.67 -14.22
C LEU A 40 3.98 2.70 -14.60
N SER A 41 4.71 3.75 -14.25
CA SER A 41 6.15 3.85 -14.54
C SER A 41 7.03 3.03 -13.58
N ASN A 42 6.50 2.60 -12.46
CA ASN A 42 7.23 1.84 -11.43
C ASN A 42 6.72 0.39 -11.28
N MET A 43 6.10 -0.18 -12.31
CA MET A 43 5.56 -1.55 -12.24
C MET A 43 6.63 -2.62 -11.98
N ASP A 44 7.87 -2.38 -12.41
CA ASP A 44 8.98 -3.32 -12.20
C ASP A 44 9.48 -3.32 -10.74
N THR A 45 9.17 -2.28 -9.99
CA THR A 45 9.60 -2.08 -8.60
C THR A 45 8.47 -2.26 -7.59
N ARG A 46 7.28 -2.63 -8.06
CA ARG A 46 6.07 -2.77 -7.23
C ARG A 46 5.30 -4.04 -7.50
N ILE A 47 4.65 -4.52 -6.46
CA ILE A 47 3.57 -5.50 -6.57
C ILE A 47 2.31 -4.82 -6.06
N VAL A 48 1.29 -4.73 -6.89
CA VAL A 48 -0.01 -4.17 -6.51
C VAL A 48 -0.96 -5.31 -6.19
N TYR A 49 -1.59 -5.24 -5.01
CA TYR A 49 -2.56 -6.21 -4.56
C TYR A 49 -3.95 -5.58 -4.51
N MET A 50 -4.94 -6.32 -4.90
CA MET A 50 -6.33 -5.87 -4.91
C MET A 50 -7.25 -6.92 -4.29
N GLY A 51 -8.26 -6.43 -3.59
CA GLY A 51 -9.39 -7.25 -3.16
C GLY A 51 -10.62 -6.91 -3.99
N LEU A 52 -11.20 -7.93 -4.59
CA LEU A 52 -12.38 -7.80 -5.43
C LEU A 52 -13.59 -8.44 -4.74
N LEU A 53 -14.66 -7.68 -4.63
CA LEU A 53 -15.97 -8.18 -4.19
C LEU A 53 -16.89 -8.26 -5.41
N ASP A 54 -17.30 -9.48 -5.76
CA ASP A 54 -18.12 -9.73 -6.96
C ASP A 54 -17.57 -9.07 -8.23
N GLY A 55 -16.22 -9.09 -8.37
CA GLY A 55 -15.51 -8.51 -9.50
C GLY A 55 -15.18 -7.02 -9.38
N LYS A 56 -15.73 -6.31 -8.39
CA LYS A 56 -15.44 -4.88 -8.15
C LYS A 56 -14.24 -4.74 -7.22
N ILE A 57 -13.29 -3.90 -7.58
CA ILE A 57 -12.14 -3.57 -6.72
C ILE A 57 -12.63 -2.73 -5.54
N ILE A 58 -12.45 -3.22 -4.32
CA ILE A 58 -12.88 -2.53 -3.10
C ILE A 58 -11.73 -2.26 -2.11
N THR A 59 -10.64 -3.01 -2.20
CA THR A 59 -9.44 -2.79 -1.39
C THR A 59 -8.19 -2.85 -2.24
N GLU A 60 -7.15 -2.16 -1.83
CA GLU A 60 -5.84 -2.20 -2.49
C GLU A 60 -4.69 -2.02 -1.50
N ALA A 61 -3.54 -2.54 -1.86
CA ALA A 61 -2.26 -2.33 -1.20
C ALA A 61 -1.13 -2.41 -2.23
N THR A 62 -0.09 -1.62 -2.04
CA THR A 62 1.10 -1.64 -2.89
C THR A 62 2.31 -2.06 -2.06
N ALA A 63 3.06 -3.02 -2.55
CA ALA A 63 4.35 -3.44 -2.00
C ALA A 63 5.47 -2.94 -2.90
N ILE A 64 6.30 -2.03 -2.40
CA ILE A 64 7.49 -1.54 -3.11
C ILE A 64 8.64 -2.46 -2.74
N ILE A 65 9.21 -3.13 -3.75
CA ILE A 65 10.19 -4.21 -3.59
C ILE A 65 11.63 -3.82 -3.96
N SER A 66 11.83 -2.59 -4.39
CA SER A 66 13.17 -2.10 -4.78
C SER A 66 13.34 -0.61 -4.44
N GLY A 67 14.52 -0.25 -3.94
CA GLY A 67 14.93 1.14 -3.71
C GLY A 67 15.08 1.97 -4.99
N LYS A 68 15.03 1.34 -6.16
CA LYS A 68 14.97 2.03 -7.46
C LYS A 68 13.61 2.69 -7.71
N ASP A 69 12.59 2.36 -6.94
CA ASP A 69 11.29 3.03 -7.02
C ASP A 69 11.45 4.51 -6.64
N LYS A 70 10.90 5.40 -7.46
CA LYS A 70 11.02 6.85 -7.25
C LYS A 70 10.43 7.32 -5.91
N CYS A 71 9.46 6.60 -5.37
CA CYS A 71 8.90 6.91 -4.05
C CYS A 71 9.83 6.57 -2.89
N MET A 72 10.90 5.81 -3.17
CA MET A 72 11.88 5.38 -2.15
C MET A 72 13.17 6.18 -2.17
N GLU A 73 13.24 7.26 -2.92
CA GLU A 73 14.40 8.16 -2.89
C GLU A 73 14.68 8.64 -1.47
N ASN A 74 15.91 8.42 -1.00
CA ASN A 74 16.36 8.68 0.37
C ASN A 74 15.66 7.84 1.47
N LYS A 75 15.11 6.68 1.13
CA LYS A 75 14.42 5.74 2.04
C LYS A 75 14.95 4.31 1.90
N ASP A 76 16.21 4.16 1.59
CA ASP A 76 16.89 2.88 1.35
C ASP A 76 16.91 1.94 2.57
N ASP A 77 16.76 2.47 3.78
CA ASP A 77 16.60 1.68 5.01
C ASP A 77 15.20 1.05 5.19
N LEU A 78 14.25 1.37 4.32
CA LEU A 78 12.87 0.85 4.34
C LEU A 78 12.63 -0.25 3.31
N VAL A 79 13.52 -0.45 2.38
CA VAL A 79 13.40 -1.36 1.24
C VAL A 79 14.76 -1.96 0.91
N ASP A 80 14.79 -2.96 0.02
CA ASP A 80 15.99 -3.76 -0.30
C ASP A 80 16.49 -4.65 0.86
N ASN A 81 17.48 -5.47 0.62
CA ASN A 81 18.03 -6.41 1.60
C ASN A 81 16.98 -7.29 2.28
N GLY A 82 15.98 -7.72 1.52
CA GLY A 82 14.88 -8.56 2.03
C GLY A 82 13.72 -7.78 2.64
N LYS A 83 13.76 -6.45 2.64
CA LYS A 83 12.68 -5.57 3.12
C LYS A 83 11.78 -5.13 1.98
N VAL A 84 10.49 -5.03 2.28
CA VAL A 84 9.45 -4.52 1.39
C VAL A 84 8.74 -3.35 2.07
N TYR A 85 8.59 -2.24 1.38
CA TYR A 85 7.83 -1.10 1.86
C TYR A 85 6.37 -1.19 1.42
N LEU A 86 5.46 -1.21 2.38
CA LEU A 86 4.02 -1.26 2.12
C LEU A 86 3.44 0.16 2.10
N SER A 87 2.63 0.45 1.09
CA SER A 87 1.99 1.75 0.93
C SER A 87 0.65 1.64 0.23
N ALA A 88 -0.02 2.79 0.07
CA ALA A 88 -1.27 2.92 -0.67
C ALA A 88 -2.36 1.95 -0.16
N PHE A 89 -2.48 1.79 1.14
CA PHE A 89 -3.55 1.03 1.76
C PHE A 89 -4.87 1.76 1.62
N ARG A 90 -5.86 1.10 1.00
CA ARG A 90 -7.16 1.69 0.74
C ARG A 90 -8.28 0.70 0.83
N THR A 91 -9.41 1.20 1.32
CA THR A 91 -10.70 0.52 1.25
C THR A 91 -11.72 1.54 0.77
N ASN A 92 -12.56 1.16 -0.18
CA ASN A 92 -13.68 2.01 -0.58
C ASN A 92 -14.59 2.23 0.65
N LYS A 93 -15.00 3.48 0.84
CA LYS A 93 -15.67 3.94 2.07
C LYS A 93 -16.87 3.08 2.49
N GLU A 94 -17.68 2.65 1.52
CA GLU A 94 -18.85 1.81 1.76
C GLU A 94 -18.52 0.40 2.28
N TYR A 95 -17.27 -0.02 2.18
CA TYR A 95 -16.79 -1.35 2.61
C TYR A 95 -15.84 -1.31 3.81
N GLU A 96 -15.62 -0.13 4.38
CA GLU A 96 -14.79 0.01 5.57
C GLU A 96 -15.37 -0.71 6.78
N ASN A 97 -14.51 -1.11 7.71
CA ASN A 97 -14.88 -1.77 8.98
C ASN A 97 -15.60 -3.12 8.85
N GLN A 98 -15.48 -3.78 7.69
CA GLN A 98 -16.09 -5.09 7.42
C GLN A 98 -15.06 -6.23 7.32
N GLY A 99 -13.79 -5.94 7.64
CA GLY A 99 -12.71 -6.94 7.65
C GLY A 99 -12.09 -7.25 6.28
N TYR A 100 -12.53 -6.61 5.22
CA TYR A 100 -11.98 -6.87 3.88
C TYR A 100 -10.49 -6.53 3.78
N PHE A 101 -10.07 -5.40 4.33
CA PHE A 101 -8.66 -5.03 4.28
C PHE A 101 -7.78 -5.99 5.09
N SER A 102 -8.25 -6.48 6.22
CA SER A 102 -7.52 -7.50 7.00
C SER A 102 -7.30 -8.79 6.21
N LYS A 103 -8.26 -9.18 5.38
CA LYS A 103 -8.12 -10.33 4.47
C LYS A 103 -7.08 -10.04 3.38
N LEU A 104 -7.11 -8.85 2.79
CA LEU A 104 -6.11 -8.43 1.81
C LEU A 104 -4.72 -8.41 2.44
N TYR A 105 -4.56 -7.82 3.61
CA TYR A 105 -3.28 -7.76 4.31
C TYR A 105 -2.69 -9.16 4.56
N LYS A 106 -3.49 -10.11 5.03
CA LYS A 106 -3.05 -11.50 5.22
C LYS A 106 -2.58 -12.14 3.91
N PHE A 107 -3.27 -11.87 2.82
CA PHE A 107 -2.87 -12.33 1.49
C PHE A 107 -1.53 -11.72 1.06
N VAL A 108 -1.36 -10.41 1.23
CA VAL A 108 -0.11 -9.68 0.94
C VAL A 108 1.06 -10.26 1.73
N GLU A 109 0.89 -10.40 3.04
CA GLU A 109 1.94 -10.93 3.93
C GLU A 109 2.33 -12.36 3.55
N SER A 110 1.35 -13.22 3.28
CA SER A 110 1.59 -14.60 2.87
C SER A 110 2.33 -14.69 1.52
N ASP A 111 1.93 -13.87 0.54
CA ASP A 111 2.58 -13.84 -0.77
C ASP A 111 4.03 -13.33 -0.68
N LEU A 112 4.25 -12.24 0.03
CA LEU A 112 5.61 -11.67 0.19
C LEU A 112 6.53 -12.62 0.97
N LYS A 113 6.01 -13.29 1.98
CA LYS A 113 6.76 -14.33 2.71
C LYS A 113 7.13 -15.50 1.78
N SER A 114 6.19 -15.96 0.96
CA SER A 114 6.43 -17.03 -0.02
C SER A 114 7.48 -16.66 -1.06
N LYS A 115 7.61 -15.38 -1.38
CA LYS A 115 8.64 -14.83 -2.28
C LYS A 115 10.02 -14.67 -1.64
N GLY A 116 10.15 -15.00 -0.35
CA GLY A 116 11.42 -14.98 0.37
C GLY A 116 11.80 -13.65 1.01
N PHE A 117 10.89 -12.67 1.04
CA PHE A 117 11.14 -11.43 1.77
C PHE A 117 11.21 -11.69 3.28
N LYS A 118 12.01 -10.90 3.99
CA LYS A 118 12.33 -11.11 5.42
C LYS A 118 11.57 -10.20 6.35
N SER A 119 11.24 -9.00 5.89
CA SER A 119 10.50 -8.04 6.69
C SER A 119 9.67 -7.09 5.84
N LEU A 120 8.67 -6.50 6.48
CA LEU A 120 7.79 -5.49 5.92
C LEU A 120 8.01 -4.18 6.68
N THR A 121 8.02 -3.08 5.96
CA THR A 121 8.09 -1.72 6.53
C THR A 121 6.88 -0.92 6.08
N LEU A 122 6.48 0.06 6.87
CA LEU A 122 5.45 1.04 6.52
C LEU A 122 5.66 2.35 7.26
N GLY A 123 5.04 3.39 6.75
CA GLY A 123 4.98 4.70 7.38
C GLY A 123 3.57 5.06 7.79
N VAL A 124 3.45 5.81 8.89
CA VAL A 124 2.18 6.33 9.39
C VAL A 124 2.39 7.69 10.03
N GLU A 125 1.48 8.62 9.77
CA GLU A 125 1.52 9.93 10.44
C GLU A 125 1.15 9.77 11.92
N PRO A 126 1.82 10.49 12.86
CA PRO A 126 1.54 10.36 14.30
C PRO A 126 0.10 10.65 14.70
N LYS A 127 -0.63 11.45 13.91
CA LYS A 127 -2.05 11.78 14.17
C LYS A 127 -3.02 10.65 13.83
N GLU A 128 -2.58 9.68 13.04
CA GLU A 128 -3.42 8.55 12.58
C GLU A 128 -3.47 7.42 13.62
N ILE A 129 -3.95 7.72 14.82
CA ILE A 129 -3.93 6.82 15.98
C ILE A 129 -4.58 5.48 15.68
N ARG A 130 -5.70 5.48 14.95
CA ARG A 130 -6.41 4.24 14.59
C ARG A 130 -5.55 3.34 13.69
N ASN A 131 -4.89 3.91 12.70
CA ASN A 131 -4.01 3.17 11.81
C ASN A 131 -2.80 2.61 12.56
N ILE A 132 -2.23 3.40 13.48
CA ILE A 132 -1.11 2.96 14.34
C ILE A 132 -1.52 1.73 15.16
N GLN A 133 -2.71 1.73 15.76
CA GLN A 133 -3.22 0.59 16.53
C GLN A 133 -3.39 -0.67 15.66
N ILE A 134 -3.93 -0.50 14.45
CA ILE A 134 -4.08 -1.61 13.49
C ILE A 134 -2.70 -2.18 13.13
N TYR A 135 -1.75 -1.32 12.78
CA TYR A 135 -0.41 -1.76 12.38
C TYR A 135 0.34 -2.42 13.52
N PHE A 136 0.22 -1.92 14.74
CA PHE A 136 0.80 -2.57 15.92
C PHE A 136 0.18 -3.95 16.17
N ASN A 137 -1.13 -4.08 16.03
CA ASN A 137 -1.81 -5.37 16.14
C ASN A 137 -1.37 -6.36 15.06
N TRP A 138 -0.96 -5.89 13.90
CA TRP A 138 -0.40 -6.72 12.84
C TRP A 138 1.08 -7.05 13.05
N GLY A 139 1.73 -6.45 14.04
CA GLY A 139 3.12 -6.74 14.43
C GLY A 139 4.16 -5.73 13.94
N PHE A 140 3.75 -4.58 13.41
CA PHE A 140 4.67 -3.48 13.07
C PHE A 140 5.04 -2.70 14.33
N THR A 141 5.84 -3.30 15.18
CA THR A 141 6.20 -2.77 16.50
C THR A 141 7.62 -2.22 16.60
N LYS A 142 8.48 -2.54 15.63
CA LYS A 142 9.85 -2.04 15.60
C LYS A 142 9.90 -0.67 14.94
N TYR A 143 10.11 0.37 15.74
CA TYR A 143 10.34 1.73 15.24
C TYR A 143 11.68 1.80 14.50
N ILE A 144 11.69 2.41 13.32
CA ILE A 144 12.89 2.62 12.51
C ILE A 144 13.37 4.06 12.64
N LYS A 145 12.54 5.00 12.20
CA LYS A 145 12.86 6.43 12.17
C LYS A 145 11.63 7.28 12.00
N THR A 146 11.80 8.59 12.20
CA THR A 146 10.84 9.61 11.78
C THR A 146 11.42 10.35 10.58
N GLY A 147 10.61 10.57 9.56
CA GLY A 147 11.02 11.27 8.35
C GLY A 147 9.92 12.16 7.82
N PHE A 148 10.15 12.69 6.63
CA PHE A 148 9.20 13.53 5.92
C PHE A 148 8.73 12.83 4.64
N CYS A 149 7.44 12.91 4.35
CA CYS A 149 6.85 12.49 3.09
C CYS A 149 6.30 13.71 2.36
N LYS A 150 6.72 13.91 1.12
CA LYS A 150 6.16 14.95 0.25
C LYS A 150 5.13 14.33 -0.69
N TYR A 151 3.91 14.81 -0.59
CA TYR A 151 2.82 14.40 -1.48
C TYR A 151 2.91 15.11 -2.84
N ALA A 152 2.20 14.56 -3.84
CA ALA A 152 2.20 15.13 -5.20
C ALA A 152 1.63 16.55 -5.27
N ASN A 153 0.75 16.94 -4.33
CA ASN A 153 0.22 18.30 -4.18
C ASN A 153 1.21 19.29 -3.51
N GLY A 154 2.41 18.84 -3.13
CA GLY A 154 3.44 19.65 -2.47
C GLY A 154 3.37 19.68 -0.95
N GLU A 155 2.32 19.13 -0.33
CA GLU A 155 2.24 19.02 1.12
C GLU A 155 3.33 18.11 1.67
N VAL A 156 3.84 18.45 2.86
CA VAL A 156 4.84 17.66 3.58
C VAL A 156 4.26 17.18 4.89
N ALA A 157 4.34 15.89 5.15
CA ALA A 157 3.90 15.28 6.38
C ALA A 157 5.08 14.66 7.15
N ILE A 158 5.00 14.69 8.47
CA ILE A 158 5.89 13.93 9.35
C ILE A 158 5.36 12.50 9.40
N VAL A 159 6.25 11.52 9.23
CA VAL A 159 5.89 10.11 9.18
C VAL A 159 6.82 9.31 10.09
N ASN A 160 6.24 8.45 10.92
CA ASN A 160 6.97 7.44 11.67
C ASN A 160 6.98 6.13 10.89
N TYR A 161 8.15 5.51 10.77
CA TYR A 161 8.34 4.25 10.06
C TYR A 161 8.54 3.09 11.03
N TYR A 162 7.87 1.99 10.74
CA TYR A 162 7.89 0.76 11.54
C TYR A 162 8.18 -0.46 10.68
N GLU A 163 8.73 -1.48 11.32
CA GLU A 163 9.09 -2.76 10.68
C GLU A 163 8.41 -3.93 11.41
N LYS A 164 8.04 -4.92 10.62
CA LYS A 164 7.60 -6.24 11.06
C LYS A 164 8.47 -7.31 10.41
N GLU A 165 9.04 -8.21 11.19
CA GLU A 165 9.75 -9.39 10.67
C GLU A 165 8.75 -10.45 10.20
N LEU A 166 9.06 -11.10 9.07
CA LEU A 166 8.32 -12.23 8.52
C LEU A 166 9.00 -13.52 8.96
N ASN A 167 8.45 -14.16 9.97
CA ASN A 167 8.97 -15.42 10.51
C ASN A 167 8.44 -16.64 9.74
#